data_359b6d382ca51409fe2690819f5d363c
#
_entry.id   359b6d382ca51409fe2690819f5d363c
#
_cell.length_a   1.000
_cell.length_b   1.000
_cell.length_c   1.000
_cell.angle_alpha   90.00
_cell.angle_beta   90.00
_cell.angle_gamma   90.00
#
_symmetry.space_group_name_H-M   'P 1'
#
loop_
_entity.id
_entity.type
_entity.pdbx_description
1 polymer ?
#
loop_
_entity_poly.entity_id
_entity_poly.type
_entity_poly.pdbx_seq_one_letter_code
_entity_poly.pdbx_strand_id
1 'polypeptide(L)'
;IFCSVLAFGQTNFQKLTLDEACTKAKAEKKLVFVDLYTSWCAPCKMMADKVFPDVKLGAFMNERFVCVKYDTGADKDGSELAKMFNVQAYPTFLILNVDKGLENQIVGATLEPSDFMNQVEAALKASLASLGQQYENGNRDVSFLTDYLKALLTASMNEKAQEVCVALFKVLPDTEKSNREYWFIFKDQALSPVGSPFMDFLFSHFEQLESFDPFCHRKFSGIHLCSYHHKQ
;
A
#
# COMPACT_ATOMS: atom_id res chain seq x y z
N ILE A 1 -5.79 25.99 30.09
CA ILE A 1 -6.82 25.13 29.46
C ILE A 1 -7.12 25.77 28.12
N PHE A 2 -6.45 25.34 27.05
CA PHE A 2 -6.80 25.72 25.68
C PHE A 2 -7.94 24.82 25.24
N CYS A 3 -9.14 25.33 25.26
CA CYS A 3 -10.30 24.71 24.64
C CYS A 3 -10.12 24.88 23.11
N SER A 4 -9.55 23.86 22.42
CA SER A 4 -9.56 23.82 20.97
C SER A 4 -11.01 23.71 20.53
N VAL A 5 -11.57 24.81 20.03
CA VAL A 5 -12.84 24.78 19.30
C VAL A 5 -12.61 23.91 18.08
N LEU A 6 -13.12 22.69 18.12
CA LEU A 6 -13.21 21.83 16.94
C LEU A 6 -14.09 22.56 15.93
N ALA A 7 -13.51 23.16 14.92
CA ALA A 7 -14.23 23.71 13.80
C ALA A 7 -14.88 22.52 13.06
N PHE A 8 -16.13 22.23 13.39
CA PHE A 8 -16.97 21.31 12.62
C PHE A 8 -17.20 21.96 11.25
N GLY A 9 -16.45 21.54 10.27
CA GLY A 9 -16.48 22.05 8.91
C GLY A 9 -16.07 20.97 7.90
N GLN A 10 -16.10 21.34 6.66
CA GLN A 10 -15.61 20.50 5.55
C GLN A 10 -14.18 19.98 5.78
N THR A 11 -13.73 19.01 4.98
CA THR A 11 -12.33 18.57 4.96
C THR A 11 -11.41 19.77 4.75
N ASN A 12 -10.51 20.01 5.71
CA ASN A 12 -9.65 21.19 5.73
C ASN A 12 -8.35 20.95 4.95
N PHE A 13 -8.40 21.14 3.64
CA PHE A 13 -7.19 21.12 2.82
C PHE A 13 -6.37 22.39 3.03
N GLN A 14 -5.17 22.22 3.58
CA GLN A 14 -4.26 23.29 3.94
C GLN A 14 -3.28 23.57 2.80
N LYS A 15 -2.91 24.83 2.63
CA LYS A 15 -1.89 25.24 1.66
C LYS A 15 -0.50 25.13 2.28
N LEU A 16 -0.01 23.91 2.40
CA LEU A 16 1.30 23.56 2.96
C LEU A 16 2.09 22.78 1.92
N THR A 17 3.41 22.90 1.97
CA THR A 17 4.30 21.94 1.32
C THR A 17 4.22 20.59 2.03
N LEU A 18 4.71 19.52 1.40
CA LEU A 18 4.72 18.21 2.04
C LEU A 18 5.53 18.20 3.35
N ASP A 19 6.68 18.91 3.38
CA ASP A 19 7.52 19.03 4.58
C ASP A 19 6.80 19.75 5.73
N GLU A 20 6.12 20.84 5.44
CA GLU A 20 5.30 21.55 6.43
C GLU A 20 4.13 20.70 6.93
N ALA A 21 3.47 19.96 6.02
CA ALA A 21 2.37 19.05 6.38
C ALA A 21 2.86 17.92 7.31
N CYS A 22 4.00 17.29 7.01
CA CYS A 22 4.61 16.27 7.85
C CYS A 22 5.03 16.83 9.23
N THR A 23 5.63 18.01 9.26
CA THR A 23 6.01 18.69 10.51
C THR A 23 4.78 18.95 11.39
N LYS A 24 3.72 19.46 10.78
CA LYS A 24 2.45 19.74 11.47
C LYS A 24 1.79 18.44 11.96
N ALA A 25 1.73 17.43 11.11
CA ALA A 25 1.17 16.12 11.44
C ALA A 25 1.90 15.49 12.63
N LYS A 26 3.23 15.59 12.67
CA LYS A 26 4.06 15.14 13.81
C LYS A 26 3.69 15.86 15.11
N ALA A 27 3.52 17.18 15.07
CA ALA A 27 3.16 17.97 16.24
C ALA A 27 1.72 17.65 16.72
N GLU A 28 0.80 17.36 15.80
CA GLU A 28 -0.59 17.04 16.10
C GLU A 28 -0.86 15.54 16.32
N LYS A 29 0.16 14.68 16.18
CA LYS A 29 0.06 13.21 16.23
C LYS A 29 -0.95 12.65 15.23
N LYS A 30 -0.91 13.17 14.02
CA LYS A 30 -1.76 12.78 12.89
C LYS A 30 -0.93 12.18 11.76
N LEU A 31 -1.62 11.59 10.79
CA LEU A 31 -1.08 11.24 9.49
C LEU A 31 -1.24 12.41 8.51
N VAL A 32 -0.60 12.30 7.35
CA VAL A 32 -0.80 13.25 6.24
C VAL A 32 -1.71 12.59 5.21
N PHE A 33 -2.77 13.29 4.84
CA PHE A 33 -3.64 12.91 3.74
C PHE A 33 -3.38 13.80 2.55
N VAL A 34 -3.00 13.21 1.41
CA VAL A 34 -2.67 13.93 0.17
C VAL A 34 -3.67 13.59 -0.91
N ASP A 35 -4.38 14.58 -1.43
CA ASP A 35 -5.20 14.47 -2.63
C ASP A 35 -4.34 14.86 -3.85
N LEU A 36 -3.97 13.87 -4.66
CA LEU A 36 -3.28 14.07 -5.94
C LEU A 36 -4.32 14.18 -7.06
N TYR A 37 -4.34 15.33 -7.71
CA TYR A 37 -5.30 15.63 -8.76
C TYR A 37 -4.62 16.29 -9.97
N THR A 38 -5.39 16.50 -11.04
CA THR A 38 -5.03 17.34 -12.17
C THR A 38 -6.15 18.36 -12.46
N SER A 39 -5.81 19.50 -13.05
CA SER A 39 -6.77 20.55 -13.35
C SER A 39 -7.88 20.14 -14.32
N TRP A 40 -7.64 19.13 -15.18
CA TRP A 40 -8.60 18.58 -16.15
C TRP A 40 -9.41 17.38 -15.63
N CYS A 41 -9.14 16.89 -14.43
CA CYS A 41 -9.76 15.71 -13.86
C CYS A 41 -11.22 16.00 -13.41
N ALA A 42 -12.20 15.54 -14.17
CA ALA A 42 -13.61 15.74 -13.81
C ALA A 42 -14.02 15.00 -12.52
N PRO A 43 -13.61 13.73 -12.27
CA PRO A 43 -13.88 13.07 -10.98
C PRO A 43 -13.27 13.80 -9.78
N CYS A 44 -12.08 14.40 -9.92
CA CYS A 44 -11.45 15.17 -8.85
C CYS A 44 -12.28 16.41 -8.47
N LYS A 45 -12.80 17.13 -9.48
CA LYS A 45 -13.70 18.28 -9.26
C LYS A 45 -14.99 17.85 -8.55
N MET A 46 -15.56 16.72 -8.95
CA MET A 46 -16.76 16.18 -8.30
C MET A 46 -16.49 15.86 -6.82
N MET A 47 -15.35 15.25 -6.48
CA MET A 47 -14.94 15.01 -5.08
C MET A 47 -14.85 16.33 -4.30
N ALA A 48 -14.19 17.35 -4.90
CA ALA A 48 -14.03 18.67 -4.28
C ALA A 48 -15.38 19.38 -4.04
N ASP A 49 -16.34 19.23 -4.96
CA ASP A 49 -17.60 19.95 -4.91
C ASP A 49 -18.68 19.23 -4.06
N LYS A 50 -18.65 17.90 -3.96
CA LYS A 50 -19.74 17.12 -3.36
C LYS A 50 -19.33 16.27 -2.16
N VAL A 51 -18.10 15.76 -2.12
CA VAL A 51 -17.67 14.81 -1.10
C VAL A 51 -16.94 15.53 0.03
N PHE A 52 -15.89 16.26 -0.27
CA PHE A 52 -15.09 16.95 0.76
C PHE A 52 -15.79 18.07 1.53
N PRO A 53 -16.87 18.72 1.02
CA PRO A 53 -17.65 19.68 1.80
C PRO A 53 -18.52 19.06 2.89
N ASP A 54 -18.72 17.74 2.91
CA ASP A 54 -19.55 17.09 3.93
C ASP A 54 -18.95 17.26 5.33
N VAL A 55 -19.81 17.68 6.28
CA VAL A 55 -19.40 18.02 7.65
C VAL A 55 -18.94 16.80 8.45
N LYS A 56 -19.59 15.64 8.24
CA LYS A 56 -19.23 14.40 8.97
C LYS A 56 -17.89 13.87 8.46
N LEU A 57 -17.72 13.85 7.14
CA LEU A 57 -16.44 13.49 6.54
C LEU A 57 -15.35 14.47 6.98
N GLY A 58 -15.64 15.78 6.96
CA GLY A 58 -14.69 16.80 7.39
C GLY A 58 -14.24 16.62 8.84
N ALA A 59 -15.17 16.34 9.77
CA ALA A 59 -14.83 16.05 11.16
C ALA A 59 -13.94 14.81 11.28
N PHE A 60 -14.29 13.72 10.58
CA PHE A 60 -13.53 12.47 10.54
C PHE A 60 -12.11 12.67 9.99
N MET A 61 -11.98 13.39 8.88
CA MET A 61 -10.69 13.64 8.22
C MET A 61 -9.80 14.56 9.06
N ASN A 62 -10.35 15.68 9.55
CA ASN A 62 -9.60 16.69 10.28
C ASN A 62 -9.11 16.20 11.66
N GLU A 63 -9.80 15.22 12.25
CA GLU A 63 -9.36 14.58 13.49
C GLU A 63 -8.09 13.75 13.28
N ARG A 64 -7.99 13.05 12.15
CA ARG A 64 -6.98 12.02 11.88
C ARG A 64 -5.81 12.51 11.03
N PHE A 65 -6.04 13.54 10.22
CA PHE A 65 -5.09 13.95 9.19
C PHE A 65 -4.79 15.44 9.19
N VAL A 66 -3.59 15.77 8.78
CA VAL A 66 -3.28 17.04 8.12
C VAL A 66 -3.52 16.81 6.63
N CYS A 67 -4.57 17.44 6.08
CA CYS A 67 -4.97 17.25 4.69
C CYS A 67 -4.32 18.33 3.80
N VAL A 68 -3.71 17.89 2.71
CA VAL A 68 -3.13 18.72 1.64
C VAL A 68 -3.58 18.19 0.28
N LYS A 69 -3.53 19.05 -0.74
CA LYS A 69 -3.85 18.66 -2.11
C LYS A 69 -2.86 19.28 -3.09
N TYR A 70 -2.46 18.53 -4.09
CA TYR A 70 -1.48 18.97 -5.08
C TYR A 70 -1.95 18.66 -6.51
N ASP A 71 -1.83 19.64 -7.40
CA ASP A 71 -1.95 19.44 -8.84
C ASP A 71 -0.65 18.81 -9.36
N THR A 72 -0.70 17.57 -9.81
CA THR A 72 0.49 16.83 -10.27
C THR A 72 1.10 17.42 -11.56
N GLY A 73 0.36 18.29 -12.27
CA GLY A 73 0.86 19.01 -13.44
C GLY A 73 1.47 20.38 -13.13
N ALA A 74 1.17 20.95 -11.95
CA ALA A 74 1.57 22.31 -11.58
C ALA A 74 2.43 22.37 -10.32
N ASP A 75 2.17 21.51 -9.33
CA ASP A 75 2.84 21.52 -8.03
C ASP A 75 4.05 20.55 -8.01
N LYS A 76 5.18 21.04 -7.49
CA LYS A 76 6.40 20.23 -7.36
C LYS A 76 6.16 18.99 -6.49
N ASP A 77 5.60 19.16 -5.30
CA ASP A 77 5.31 18.04 -4.37
C ASP A 77 4.36 17.04 -5.01
N GLY A 78 3.34 17.51 -5.75
CA GLY A 78 2.41 16.64 -6.49
C GLY A 78 3.10 15.80 -7.56
N SER A 79 3.97 16.44 -8.35
CA SER A 79 4.74 15.77 -9.41
C SER A 79 5.72 14.74 -8.84
N GLU A 80 6.41 15.06 -7.74
CA GLU A 80 7.36 14.16 -7.08
C GLU A 80 6.65 12.95 -6.46
N LEU A 81 5.56 13.16 -5.73
CA LEU A 81 4.75 12.10 -5.15
C LEU A 81 4.13 11.18 -6.21
N ALA A 82 3.60 11.75 -7.31
CA ALA A 82 3.03 10.97 -8.39
C ALA A 82 4.06 10.04 -9.04
N LYS A 83 5.31 10.48 -9.18
CA LYS A 83 6.43 9.65 -9.68
C LYS A 83 6.84 8.61 -8.66
N MET A 84 7.04 9.01 -7.40
CA MET A 84 7.50 8.14 -6.31
C MET A 84 6.56 6.95 -6.09
N PHE A 85 5.26 7.19 -6.10
CA PHE A 85 4.24 6.16 -5.88
C PHE A 85 3.58 5.65 -7.16
N ASN A 86 4.18 5.92 -8.33
CA ASN A 86 3.75 5.43 -9.64
C ASN A 86 2.25 5.65 -9.89
N VAL A 87 1.75 6.86 -9.65
CA VAL A 87 0.34 7.21 -9.80
C VAL A 87 -0.07 7.18 -11.26
N GLN A 88 -1.05 6.35 -11.61
CA GLN A 88 -1.51 6.10 -12.97
C GLN A 88 -2.91 6.67 -13.27
N ALA A 89 -3.65 7.06 -12.24
CA ALA A 89 -5.03 7.53 -12.35
C ALA A 89 -5.33 8.64 -11.34
N TYR A 90 -6.38 9.44 -11.61
CA TYR A 90 -6.80 10.54 -10.75
C TYR A 90 -8.31 10.50 -10.47
N PRO A 91 -8.75 10.90 -9.25
CA PRO A 91 -7.92 11.24 -8.11
C PRO A 91 -7.19 10.02 -7.55
N THR A 92 -6.01 10.24 -6.97
CA THR A 92 -5.32 9.29 -6.10
C THR A 92 -5.05 9.95 -4.76
N PHE A 93 -5.45 9.26 -3.70
CA PHE A 93 -5.26 9.73 -2.34
C PHE A 93 -4.18 8.91 -1.66
N LEU A 94 -3.18 9.61 -1.09
CA LEU A 94 -2.12 8.97 -0.33
C LEU A 94 -2.33 9.23 1.16
N ILE A 95 -2.17 8.19 1.96
CA ILE A 95 -2.05 8.29 3.41
C ILE A 95 -0.58 8.08 3.74
N LEU A 96 0.07 9.12 4.25
CA LEU A 96 1.49 9.10 4.55
C LEU A 96 1.73 9.25 6.05
N ASN A 97 2.79 8.61 6.56
CA ASN A 97 3.29 8.92 7.89
C ASN A 97 4.13 10.21 7.89
N VAL A 98 4.58 10.62 9.07
CA VAL A 98 5.33 11.87 9.26
C VAL A 98 6.72 11.88 8.62
N ASP A 99 7.24 10.70 8.26
CA ASP A 99 8.52 10.52 7.57
C ASP A 99 8.32 10.31 6.05
N LYS A 100 7.14 10.67 5.53
CA LYS A 100 6.72 10.54 4.12
C LYS A 100 6.59 9.10 3.63
N GLY A 101 6.62 8.12 4.52
CA GLY A 101 6.36 6.73 4.18
C GLY A 101 4.89 6.51 3.82
N LEU A 102 4.63 5.70 2.78
CA LEU A 102 3.27 5.35 2.37
C LEU A 102 2.66 4.36 3.37
N GLU A 103 1.57 4.76 4.02
CA GLU A 103 0.76 3.87 4.86
C GLU A 103 -0.31 3.15 4.04
N ASN A 104 -0.94 3.86 3.11
CA ASN A 104 -1.91 3.29 2.17
C ASN A 104 -2.21 4.26 1.01
N GLN A 105 -2.87 3.73 -0.02
CA GLN A 105 -3.29 4.47 -1.21
C GLN A 105 -4.73 4.11 -1.59
N ILE A 106 -5.52 5.13 -1.94
CA ILE A 106 -6.88 4.97 -2.45
C ILE A 106 -6.91 5.57 -3.86
N VAL A 107 -7.41 4.82 -4.84
CA VAL A 107 -7.48 5.27 -6.24
C VAL A 107 -8.93 5.37 -6.68
N GLY A 108 -9.26 6.48 -7.32
CA GLY A 108 -10.58 6.73 -7.86
C GLY A 108 -11.47 7.59 -6.97
N ALA A 109 -12.61 7.98 -7.51
CA ALA A 109 -13.59 8.84 -6.85
C ALA A 109 -14.81 8.05 -6.39
N THR A 110 -15.46 8.53 -5.32
CA THR A 110 -16.79 8.09 -4.89
C THR A 110 -17.80 9.23 -5.03
N LEU A 111 -19.08 8.91 -5.07
CA LEU A 111 -20.14 9.91 -5.15
C LEU A 111 -20.65 10.33 -3.77
N GLU A 112 -20.54 9.43 -2.79
CA GLU A 112 -21.09 9.61 -1.46
C GLU A 112 -19.98 9.81 -0.43
N PRO A 113 -20.10 10.82 0.46
CA PRO A 113 -19.14 11.07 1.54
C PRO A 113 -18.94 9.87 2.48
N SER A 114 -20.03 9.13 2.77
CA SER A 114 -20.00 7.93 3.61
C SER A 114 -19.15 6.81 2.99
N ASP A 115 -19.21 6.63 1.69
CA ASP A 115 -18.45 5.60 1.01
C ASP A 115 -16.96 5.95 1.02
N PHE A 116 -16.63 7.23 0.84
CA PHE A 116 -15.25 7.69 0.96
C PHE A 116 -14.71 7.51 2.38
N MET A 117 -15.50 7.85 3.39
CA MET A 117 -15.14 7.64 4.79
C MET A 117 -14.85 6.16 5.08
N ASN A 118 -15.70 5.24 4.58
CA ASN A 118 -15.50 3.80 4.72
C ASN A 118 -14.21 3.33 4.03
N GLN A 119 -13.88 3.88 2.85
CA GLN A 119 -12.63 3.57 2.16
C GLN A 119 -11.42 4.04 2.96
N VAL A 120 -11.46 5.25 3.52
CA VAL A 120 -10.37 5.76 4.37
C VAL A 120 -10.24 4.94 5.64
N GLU A 121 -11.34 4.54 6.29
CA GLU A 121 -11.29 3.64 7.45
C GLU A 121 -10.68 2.29 7.12
N ALA A 122 -11.07 1.70 5.99
CA ALA A 122 -10.49 0.43 5.52
C ALA A 122 -8.98 0.59 5.26
N ALA A 123 -8.58 1.70 4.61
CA ALA A 123 -7.18 2.01 4.36
C ALA A 123 -6.37 2.19 5.65
N LEU A 124 -6.93 2.82 6.68
CA LEU A 124 -6.29 2.97 7.99
C LEU A 124 -6.14 1.63 8.72
N LYS A 125 -7.14 0.74 8.63
CA LYS A 125 -7.06 -0.62 9.21
C LYS A 125 -6.01 -1.47 8.51
N ALA A 126 -5.84 -1.29 7.20
CA ALA A 126 -4.85 -1.96 6.38
C ALA A 126 -3.52 -1.19 6.29
N SER A 127 -3.31 -0.16 7.12
CA SER A 127 -2.07 0.61 7.10
C SER A 127 -0.88 -0.24 7.53
N LEU A 128 0.30 0.05 6.99
CA LEU A 128 1.53 -0.65 7.33
C LEU A 128 1.83 -0.61 8.84
N ALA A 129 1.57 0.53 9.50
CA ALA A 129 1.74 0.65 10.95
C ALA A 129 0.81 -0.30 11.72
N SER A 130 -0.49 -0.36 11.33
CA SER A 130 -1.46 -1.28 11.95
C SER A 130 -1.10 -2.75 11.70
N LEU A 131 -0.75 -3.10 10.45
CA LEU A 131 -0.35 -4.46 10.09
C LEU A 131 0.95 -4.85 10.80
N GLY A 132 1.93 -3.95 10.86
CA GLY A 132 3.17 -4.15 11.59
C GLY A 132 2.93 -4.43 13.07
N GLN A 133 2.09 -3.65 13.74
CA GLN A 133 1.76 -3.86 15.14
C GLN A 133 1.07 -5.22 15.38
N GLN A 134 0.16 -5.63 14.51
CA GLN A 134 -0.47 -6.94 14.59
C GLN A 134 0.55 -8.08 14.43
N TYR A 135 1.51 -7.91 13.50
CA TYR A 135 2.59 -8.87 13.30
C TYR A 135 3.48 -9.00 14.54
N GLU A 136 3.90 -7.88 15.15
CA GLU A 136 4.71 -7.87 16.39
C GLU A 136 3.92 -8.45 17.57
N ASN A 137 2.60 -8.28 17.61
CA ASN A 137 1.71 -8.88 18.60
C ASN A 137 1.47 -10.39 18.37
N GLY A 138 2.11 -10.98 17.36
CA GLY A 138 2.08 -12.43 17.12
C GLY A 138 0.97 -12.92 16.19
N ASN A 139 0.24 -12.04 15.51
CA ASN A 139 -0.72 -12.50 14.49
C ASN A 139 0.04 -13.19 13.35
N ARG A 140 -0.34 -14.44 13.06
CA ARG A 140 0.28 -15.29 12.03
C ARG A 140 -0.78 -15.99 11.16
N ASP A 141 -1.99 -15.45 11.12
CA ASP A 141 -3.04 -15.97 10.23
C ASP A 141 -2.63 -15.81 8.76
N VAL A 142 -2.92 -16.81 7.94
CA VAL A 142 -2.53 -16.86 6.53
C VAL A 142 -3.04 -15.65 5.76
N SER A 143 -4.32 -15.30 5.93
CA SER A 143 -4.92 -14.12 5.27
C SER A 143 -4.22 -12.83 5.69
N PHE A 144 -4.01 -12.65 6.99
CA PHE A 144 -3.31 -11.48 7.54
C PHE A 144 -1.88 -11.34 6.99
N LEU A 145 -1.09 -12.43 7.02
CA LEU A 145 0.28 -12.41 6.50
C LEU A 145 0.33 -12.14 5.00
N THR A 146 -0.65 -12.64 4.24
CA THR A 146 -0.78 -12.39 2.80
C THR A 146 -1.04 -10.91 2.52
N ASP A 147 -1.96 -10.28 3.26
CA ASP A 147 -2.30 -8.87 3.09
C ASP A 147 -1.14 -7.97 3.54
N TYR A 148 -0.50 -8.30 4.65
CA TYR A 148 0.67 -7.56 5.12
C TYR A 148 1.83 -7.64 4.14
N LEU A 149 2.12 -8.83 3.59
CA LEU A 149 3.15 -9.02 2.57
C LEU A 149 2.89 -8.16 1.32
N LYS A 150 1.65 -8.16 0.80
CA LYS A 150 1.25 -7.34 -0.35
C LYS A 150 1.42 -5.84 -0.07
N ALA A 151 1.04 -5.39 1.13
CA ALA A 151 1.21 -4.00 1.54
C ALA A 151 2.70 -3.59 1.61
N LEU A 152 3.56 -4.44 2.17
CA LEU A 152 5.01 -4.21 2.24
C LEU A 152 5.65 -4.13 0.85
N LEU A 153 5.25 -4.99 -0.09
CA LEU A 153 5.73 -4.95 -1.48
C LEU A 153 5.29 -3.66 -2.18
N THR A 154 4.05 -3.23 -1.98
CA THR A 154 3.55 -1.96 -2.53
C THR A 154 4.35 -0.77 -2.02
N ALA A 155 4.77 -0.82 -0.74
CA ALA A 155 5.60 0.21 -0.12
C ALA A 155 7.10 0.04 -0.37
N SER A 156 7.52 -0.95 -1.17
CA SER A 156 8.92 -1.27 -1.46
C SER A 156 9.78 -1.58 -0.21
N MET A 157 9.16 -2.08 0.86
CA MET A 157 9.82 -2.48 2.10
C MET A 157 10.34 -3.91 2.02
N ASN A 158 11.32 -4.15 1.13
CA ASN A 158 11.75 -5.49 0.71
C ASN A 158 12.29 -6.35 1.85
N GLU A 159 13.06 -5.81 2.79
CA GLU A 159 13.62 -6.59 3.92
C GLU A 159 12.51 -7.14 4.81
N LYS A 160 11.55 -6.29 5.20
CA LYS A 160 10.42 -6.72 6.02
C LYS A 160 9.49 -7.65 5.23
N ALA A 161 9.31 -7.42 3.93
CA ALA A 161 8.56 -8.31 3.05
C ALA A 161 9.15 -9.72 3.02
N GLN A 162 10.48 -9.87 2.94
CA GLN A 162 11.15 -11.17 3.05
C GLN A 162 10.85 -11.88 4.39
N GLU A 163 10.96 -11.15 5.50
CA GLU A 163 10.67 -11.70 6.83
C GLU A 163 9.24 -12.24 6.92
N VAL A 164 8.26 -11.41 6.49
CA VAL A 164 6.84 -11.77 6.49
C VAL A 164 6.54 -12.90 5.51
N CYS A 165 7.19 -12.93 4.36
CA CYS A 165 7.09 -14.00 3.38
C CYS A 165 7.55 -15.35 3.97
N VAL A 166 8.67 -15.37 4.69
CA VAL A 166 9.13 -16.56 5.41
C VAL A 166 8.12 -17.01 6.46
N ALA A 167 7.54 -16.08 7.22
CA ALA A 167 6.51 -16.38 8.21
C ALA A 167 5.25 -16.98 7.55
N LEU A 168 4.78 -16.40 6.44
CA LEU A 168 3.65 -16.91 5.67
C LEU A 168 3.93 -18.34 5.16
N PHE A 169 5.09 -18.57 4.58
CA PHE A 169 5.45 -19.87 4.01
C PHE A 169 5.55 -20.99 5.04
N LYS A 170 5.87 -20.63 6.30
CA LYS A 170 5.89 -21.60 7.43
C LYS A 170 4.50 -22.04 7.88
N VAL A 171 3.51 -21.14 7.82
CA VAL A 171 2.15 -21.44 8.30
C VAL A 171 1.23 -21.91 7.17
N LEU A 172 1.60 -21.63 5.92
CA LEU A 172 0.82 -22.03 4.75
C LEU A 172 0.94 -23.54 4.56
N PRO A 173 -0.18 -24.28 4.45
CA PRO A 173 -0.16 -25.72 4.16
C PRO A 173 0.58 -26.02 2.85
N ASP A 174 1.34 -27.11 2.81
CA ASP A 174 2.11 -27.49 1.61
C ASP A 174 1.24 -27.64 0.36
N THR A 175 0.01 -28.12 0.54
CA THR A 175 -0.97 -28.25 -0.55
C THR A 175 -1.45 -26.91 -1.11
N GLU A 176 -1.27 -25.81 -0.38
CA GLU A 176 -1.70 -24.48 -0.77
C GLU A 176 -0.55 -23.63 -1.33
N LYS A 177 0.69 -23.94 -0.99
CA LYS A 177 1.87 -23.19 -1.43
C LYS A 177 1.98 -23.08 -2.95
N SER A 178 1.48 -24.06 -3.68
CA SER A 178 1.43 -24.08 -5.14
C SER A 178 0.15 -23.47 -5.73
N ASN A 179 -0.73 -22.84 -4.95
CA ASN A 179 -1.91 -22.17 -5.47
C ASN A 179 -1.53 -20.89 -6.23
N ARG A 180 -2.28 -20.58 -7.28
CA ARG A 180 -2.09 -19.40 -8.12
C ARG A 180 -2.08 -18.10 -7.32
N GLU A 181 -2.77 -18.06 -6.20
CA GLU A 181 -2.82 -16.90 -5.30
C GLU A 181 -1.44 -16.50 -4.78
N TYR A 182 -0.54 -17.46 -4.53
CA TYR A 182 0.81 -17.25 -4.02
C TYR A 182 1.89 -17.18 -5.10
N TRP A 183 1.50 -17.25 -6.38
CA TRP A 183 2.44 -17.17 -7.51
C TRP A 183 3.29 -15.90 -7.49
N PHE A 184 2.78 -14.79 -6.95
CA PHE A 184 3.51 -13.53 -6.83
C PHE A 184 4.80 -13.66 -6.01
N ILE A 185 4.86 -14.57 -5.03
CA ILE A 185 6.05 -14.81 -4.20
C ILE A 185 7.21 -15.29 -5.06
N PHE A 186 6.95 -16.19 -6.00
CA PHE A 186 7.98 -16.79 -6.86
C PHE A 186 8.38 -15.85 -8.01
N LYS A 187 7.51 -14.94 -8.38
CA LYS A 187 7.81 -13.94 -9.44
C LYS A 187 8.70 -12.81 -8.96
N ASP A 188 8.73 -12.53 -7.68
CA ASP A 188 9.48 -11.45 -7.08
C ASP A 188 10.85 -11.93 -6.60
N GLN A 189 11.91 -11.42 -7.24
CA GLN A 189 13.29 -11.80 -6.90
C GLN A 189 13.70 -11.35 -5.48
N ALA A 190 13.08 -10.29 -4.96
CA ALA A 190 13.33 -9.85 -3.60
C ALA A 190 12.79 -10.85 -2.58
N LEU A 191 11.67 -11.53 -2.88
CA LEU A 191 11.07 -12.54 -2.02
C LEU A 191 11.68 -13.93 -2.19
N SER A 192 12.09 -14.28 -3.41
CA SER A 192 12.60 -15.60 -3.78
C SER A 192 13.98 -15.51 -4.40
N PRO A 193 15.00 -15.11 -3.63
CA PRO A 193 16.36 -15.09 -4.13
C PRO A 193 16.86 -16.51 -4.43
N VAL A 194 17.78 -16.61 -5.38
CA VAL A 194 18.41 -17.90 -5.77
C VAL A 194 19.03 -18.56 -4.54
N GLY A 195 18.73 -19.84 -4.33
CA GLY A 195 19.19 -20.62 -3.18
C GLY A 195 18.32 -20.48 -1.92
N SER A 196 17.19 -19.79 -2.01
CA SER A 196 16.21 -19.73 -0.92
C SER A 196 15.31 -20.99 -0.89
N PRO A 197 14.72 -21.34 0.26
CA PRO A 197 13.74 -22.42 0.35
C PRO A 197 12.53 -22.26 -0.59
N PHE A 198 12.21 -21.02 -0.98
CA PHE A 198 11.17 -20.74 -1.97
C PHE A 198 11.56 -21.21 -3.37
N MET A 199 12.82 -21.04 -3.74
CA MET A 199 13.31 -21.51 -5.05
C MET A 199 13.40 -23.03 -5.07
N ASP A 200 13.78 -23.68 -3.97
CA ASP A 200 13.76 -25.14 -3.86
C ASP A 200 12.35 -25.70 -4.01
N PHE A 201 11.36 -25.03 -3.37
CA PHE A 201 9.94 -25.37 -3.54
C PHE A 201 9.47 -25.15 -4.99
N LEU A 202 9.83 -24.01 -5.60
CA LEU A 202 9.49 -23.71 -7.00
C LEU A 202 9.99 -24.81 -7.93
N PHE A 203 11.26 -25.21 -7.79
CA PHE A 203 11.85 -26.25 -8.67
C PHE A 203 11.20 -27.63 -8.46
N SER A 204 10.86 -27.99 -7.22
CA SER A 204 10.19 -29.27 -6.94
C SER A 204 8.73 -29.34 -7.42
N HIS A 205 8.08 -28.17 -7.65
CA HIS A 205 6.69 -28.06 -8.10
C HIS A 205 6.56 -27.30 -9.43
N PHE A 206 7.63 -27.30 -10.22
CA PHE A 206 7.73 -26.47 -11.42
C PHE A 206 6.62 -26.69 -12.43
N GLU A 207 6.30 -27.95 -12.74
CA GLU A 207 5.25 -28.31 -13.72
C GLU A 207 3.89 -27.73 -13.35
N GLN A 208 3.54 -27.71 -12.06
CA GLN A 208 2.29 -27.14 -11.59
C GLN A 208 2.30 -25.61 -11.63
N LEU A 209 3.39 -24.99 -11.18
CA LEU A 209 3.53 -23.54 -11.09
C LEU A 209 3.71 -22.88 -12.46
N GLU A 210 4.34 -23.55 -13.41
CA GLU A 210 4.53 -23.11 -14.81
C GLU A 210 3.19 -22.84 -15.50
N SER A 211 2.14 -23.60 -15.16
CA SER A 211 0.81 -23.40 -15.73
C SER A 211 0.21 -22.02 -15.44
N PHE A 212 0.72 -21.29 -14.44
CA PHE A 212 0.21 -19.98 -14.05
C PHE A 212 0.81 -18.83 -14.87
N ASP A 213 1.99 -19.04 -15.47
CA ASP A 213 2.65 -18.02 -16.27
C ASP A 213 3.47 -18.66 -17.41
N PRO A 214 2.96 -18.63 -18.66
CA PRO A 214 3.65 -19.20 -19.81
C PRO A 214 5.04 -18.58 -20.09
N PHE A 215 5.35 -17.42 -19.49
CA PHE A 215 6.66 -16.77 -19.59
C PHE A 215 7.66 -17.25 -18.53
N CYS A 216 7.25 -18.13 -17.63
CA CYS A 216 8.09 -18.68 -16.56
C CYS A 216 9.35 -19.32 -17.13
N HIS A 217 9.25 -20.08 -18.21
CA HIS A 217 10.39 -20.68 -18.91
C HIS A 217 11.49 -19.68 -19.30
N ARG A 218 11.13 -18.49 -19.79
CA ARG A 218 12.15 -17.49 -20.20
C ARG A 218 12.87 -16.87 -19.00
N LYS A 219 12.22 -16.77 -17.86
CA LYS A 219 12.78 -16.13 -16.67
C LYS A 219 13.71 -17.07 -15.89
N PHE A 220 13.44 -18.37 -15.93
CA PHE A 220 14.16 -19.40 -15.18
C PHE A 220 15.06 -20.29 -16.06
N SER A 221 14.97 -20.23 -17.39
CA SER A 221 15.82 -21.00 -18.32
C SER A 221 17.31 -20.62 -18.27
N GLY A 222 17.65 -19.46 -17.69
CA GLY A 222 19.05 -19.05 -17.46
C GLY A 222 19.61 -19.51 -16.10
N ILE A 223 18.77 -20.01 -15.21
CA ILE A 223 19.19 -20.61 -13.94
C ILE A 223 19.28 -22.11 -14.23
N HIS A 224 20.51 -22.62 -14.40
CA HIS A 224 20.82 -24.00 -14.76
C HIS A 224 19.94 -25.02 -14.01
N LEU A 225 18.88 -25.52 -14.67
CA LEU A 225 18.18 -26.76 -14.30
C LEU A 225 19.09 -27.98 -14.22
N CYS A 226 20.31 -27.88 -14.78
CA CYS A 226 21.32 -28.95 -14.79
C CYS A 226 21.89 -29.36 -13.43
N SER A 227 21.74 -28.55 -12.37
CA SER A 227 22.37 -28.86 -11.08
C SER A 227 21.48 -29.66 -10.12
N TYR A 228 20.17 -29.76 -10.37
CA TYR A 228 19.23 -30.40 -9.45
C TYR A 228 18.95 -31.89 -9.75
N HIS A 229 19.27 -32.38 -10.95
CA HIS A 229 19.05 -33.80 -11.30
C HIS A 229 20.18 -34.77 -10.85
N HIS A 230 21.19 -34.32 -10.11
CA HIS A 230 22.31 -35.18 -9.68
C HIS A 230 22.40 -35.37 -8.14
N LYS A 231 21.34 -35.15 -7.38
CA LYS A 231 21.26 -35.52 -5.95
C LYS A 231 19.97 -36.27 -5.66
N GLN A 232 19.77 -37.40 -6.25
CA GLN A 232 18.98 -38.54 -5.73
C GLN A 232 19.85 -39.77 -5.78
#